data_f2d02131d403ea7d8cf1aec1cb94b9da
#
_entry.id   f2d02131d403ea7d8cf1aec1cb94b9da
#
_cell.length_a   1.000
_cell.length_b   1.000
_cell.length_c   1.000
_cell.angle_alpha   90.00
_cell.angle_beta   90.00
_cell.angle_gamma   90.00
#
_symmetry.space_group_name_H-M   'P 1'
#
loop_
_entity.id
_entity.type
_entity.pdbx_description
1 polymer ?
#
loop_
_entity_poly.entity_id
_entity_poly.type
_entity_poly.pdbx_seq_one_letter_code
_entity_poly.pdbx_strand_id
1 'polypeptide(L)'
;MMYFISTATPTPKPKPTCEAKVDIAFLLDSSGSLKDDYSKEKGFLKALAASFGVSEDGARAGVVTFSYYTEHSIKLNDHFNLDDFNQAVDKIPLMGHTTRIDKALRLTQKEMFTAANGGREGVNKIVIVLTDGSQTKDNDSEDPGKVAKELRNMGYTVLAVGIGKGVNSTELADITGDNNNVYSASTFDELITTEFLDNVNKKGCDEGIYIYFFVTFEYV
;
A
#
# COMPACT_ATOMS: atom_id res chain seq x y z
N MET A 1 -10.74 56.74 1.96
CA MET A 1 -9.86 55.73 2.53
C MET A 1 -10.59 54.38 2.46
N MET A 2 -10.26 53.59 1.47
CA MET A 2 -10.94 52.34 1.17
C MET A 2 -10.18 51.20 1.86
N TYR A 3 -10.81 50.53 2.82
CA TYR A 3 -10.22 49.34 3.47
C TYR A 3 -10.49 48.12 2.59
N PHE A 4 -9.42 47.52 2.04
CA PHE A 4 -9.48 46.20 1.45
C PHE A 4 -9.54 45.14 2.55
N ILE A 5 -10.69 44.50 2.73
CA ILE A 5 -10.82 43.31 3.56
C ILE A 5 -10.30 42.14 2.72
N SER A 6 -9.08 41.69 3.04
CA SER A 6 -8.54 40.44 2.50
C SER A 6 -9.30 39.27 3.11
N THR A 7 -10.19 38.65 2.33
CA THR A 7 -10.81 37.38 2.70
C THR A 7 -9.80 36.26 2.44
N ALA A 8 -9.01 35.92 3.47
CA ALA A 8 -8.22 34.70 3.43
C ALA A 8 -9.18 33.52 3.36
N THR A 9 -9.14 32.78 2.25
CA THR A 9 -9.81 31.48 2.12
C THR A 9 -9.28 30.56 3.22
N PRO A 10 -10.16 29.94 4.04
CA PRO A 10 -9.69 29.01 5.06
C PRO A 10 -8.99 27.84 4.36
N THR A 11 -7.72 27.63 4.69
CA THR A 11 -7.01 26.40 4.31
C THR A 11 -7.79 25.20 4.83
N PRO A 12 -8.08 24.19 4.02
CA PRO A 12 -8.75 22.98 4.48
C PRO A 12 -7.92 22.38 5.63
N LYS A 13 -8.56 22.12 6.77
CA LYS A 13 -7.91 21.36 7.84
C LYS A 13 -7.47 20.02 7.25
N PRO A 14 -6.22 19.60 7.49
CA PRO A 14 -5.81 18.25 7.10
C PRO A 14 -6.81 17.26 7.74
N LYS A 15 -7.33 16.33 6.93
CA LYS A 15 -8.16 15.24 7.43
C LYS A 15 -7.35 14.41 8.43
N PRO A 16 -8.01 13.83 9.45
CA PRO A 16 -7.31 12.97 10.39
C PRO A 16 -6.64 11.84 9.61
N THR A 17 -5.33 11.82 9.66
CA THR A 17 -4.51 10.68 9.26
C THR A 17 -4.76 9.53 10.24
N CYS A 18 -4.59 8.30 9.78
CA CYS A 18 -4.61 7.15 10.66
C CYS A 18 -3.53 7.32 11.74
N GLU A 19 -3.93 7.60 12.97
CA GLU A 19 -2.99 7.73 14.09
C GLU A 19 -2.53 6.35 14.62
N ALA A 20 -3.03 5.26 14.04
CA ALA A 20 -2.67 3.91 14.45
C ALA A 20 -1.22 3.59 14.02
N LYS A 21 -0.48 2.92 14.91
CA LYS A 21 0.82 2.33 14.57
C LYS A 21 0.60 1.18 13.60
N VAL A 22 1.09 1.32 12.37
CA VAL A 22 0.98 0.28 11.33
C VAL A 22 2.29 0.16 10.55
N ASP A 23 2.62 -1.06 10.12
CA ASP A 23 3.70 -1.32 9.18
C ASP A 23 3.09 -1.66 7.82
N ILE A 24 3.43 -0.90 6.78
CA ILE A 24 2.82 -0.99 5.45
C ILE A 24 3.87 -1.42 4.43
N ALA A 25 3.56 -2.48 3.68
CA ALA A 25 4.29 -2.89 2.50
C ALA A 25 3.49 -2.52 1.24
N PHE A 26 3.99 -1.58 0.46
CA PHE A 26 3.50 -1.32 -0.88
C PHE A 26 4.20 -2.24 -1.87
N LEU A 27 3.45 -3.05 -2.61
CA LEU A 27 3.95 -3.84 -3.72
C LEU A 27 3.67 -3.07 -5.00
N LEU A 28 4.71 -2.45 -5.54
CA LEU A 28 4.66 -1.53 -6.68
C LEU A 28 4.98 -2.31 -7.96
N ASP A 29 4.00 -2.44 -8.83
CA ASP A 29 4.20 -3.02 -10.15
C ASP A 29 5.17 -2.15 -10.97
N SER A 30 6.14 -2.76 -11.56
CA SER A 30 7.14 -2.10 -12.42
C SER A 30 7.28 -2.84 -13.75
N SER A 31 6.19 -3.48 -14.19
CA SER A 31 6.12 -4.21 -15.45
C SER A 31 6.09 -3.30 -16.68
N GLY A 32 6.31 -3.88 -17.85
CA GLY A 32 6.46 -3.12 -19.09
C GLY A 32 5.20 -2.38 -19.56
N SER A 33 4.01 -2.79 -19.13
CA SER A 33 2.73 -2.13 -19.43
C SER A 33 2.65 -0.73 -18.84
N LEU A 34 3.31 -0.49 -17.70
CA LEU A 34 3.31 0.78 -16.97
C LEU A 34 4.25 1.85 -17.53
N LYS A 35 4.93 1.60 -18.66
CA LYS A 35 5.94 2.53 -19.20
C LYS A 35 5.48 4.00 -19.24
N ASP A 36 4.24 4.26 -19.66
CA ASP A 36 3.72 5.62 -19.81
C ASP A 36 3.00 6.13 -18.55
N ASP A 37 2.61 5.24 -17.63
CA ASP A 37 1.83 5.56 -16.44
C ASP A 37 2.59 5.33 -15.11
N TYR A 38 3.83 4.84 -15.13
CA TYR A 38 4.60 4.52 -13.93
C TYR A 38 4.78 5.72 -12.97
N SER A 39 4.92 6.92 -13.51
CA SER A 39 4.97 8.14 -12.69
C SER A 39 3.66 8.41 -11.96
N LYS A 40 2.52 8.07 -12.56
CA LYS A 40 1.20 8.21 -11.95
C LYS A 40 0.98 7.17 -10.85
N GLU A 41 1.42 5.93 -11.07
CA GLU A 41 1.37 4.87 -10.06
C GLU A 41 2.21 5.25 -8.83
N LYS A 42 3.44 5.73 -9.02
CA LYS A 42 4.26 6.30 -7.93
C LYS A 42 3.58 7.49 -7.24
N GLY A 43 2.92 8.36 -8.00
CA GLY A 43 2.13 9.46 -7.46
C GLY A 43 0.98 8.99 -6.57
N PHE A 44 0.29 7.94 -6.99
CA PHE A 44 -0.76 7.31 -6.21
C PHE A 44 -0.22 6.65 -4.92
N LEU A 45 0.88 5.89 -5.02
CA LEU A 45 1.55 5.32 -3.84
C LEU A 45 1.91 6.40 -2.82
N LYS A 46 2.48 7.54 -3.27
CA LYS A 46 2.81 8.68 -2.39
C LYS A 46 1.57 9.29 -1.73
N ALA A 47 0.45 9.39 -2.47
CA ALA A 47 -0.81 9.88 -1.92
C ALA A 47 -1.38 8.93 -0.84
N LEU A 48 -1.29 7.61 -1.05
CA LEU A 48 -1.63 6.61 -0.03
C LEU A 48 -0.73 6.72 1.19
N ALA A 49 0.59 6.80 1.01
CA ALA A 49 1.54 6.96 2.11
C ALA A 49 1.25 8.23 2.94
N ALA A 50 0.89 9.34 2.27
CA ALA A 50 0.48 10.58 2.92
C ALA A 50 -0.79 10.41 3.75
N SER A 51 -1.78 9.63 3.25
CA SER A 51 -3.04 9.39 3.97
C SER A 51 -2.84 8.56 5.24
N PHE A 52 -1.83 7.68 5.28
CA PHE A 52 -1.47 6.91 6.46
C PHE A 52 -0.60 7.68 7.46
N GLY A 53 0.04 8.77 7.04
CA GLY A 53 0.87 9.59 7.91
C GLY A 53 2.21 8.94 8.27
N VAL A 54 3.08 8.75 7.27
CA VAL A 54 4.41 8.12 7.47
C VAL A 54 5.21 8.87 8.52
N SER A 55 5.60 8.15 9.58
CA SER A 55 6.39 8.68 10.69
C SER A 55 7.05 7.53 11.48
N GLU A 56 8.03 7.86 12.34
CA GLU A 56 8.74 6.87 13.14
C GLU A 56 7.81 6.11 14.09
N ASP A 57 6.92 6.83 14.77
CA ASP A 57 6.02 6.29 15.79
C ASP A 57 4.63 5.88 15.24
N GLY A 58 4.21 6.41 14.10
CA GLY A 58 2.95 6.11 13.43
C GLY A 58 3.08 5.01 12.37
N ALA A 59 2.72 5.33 11.13
CA ALA A 59 2.86 4.41 10.01
C ALA A 59 4.31 4.34 9.52
N ARG A 60 4.88 3.12 9.43
CA ARG A 60 6.11 2.86 8.69
C ARG A 60 5.79 2.27 7.34
N ALA A 61 6.41 2.77 6.29
CA ALA A 61 6.14 2.37 4.92
C ALA A 61 7.39 1.80 4.26
N GLY A 62 7.24 0.62 3.64
CA GLY A 62 8.26 0.02 2.78
C GLY A 62 7.70 -0.22 1.38
N VAL A 63 8.58 -0.40 0.39
CA VAL A 63 8.20 -0.66 -1.00
C VAL A 63 8.96 -1.87 -1.51
N VAL A 64 8.21 -2.85 -2.00
CA VAL A 64 8.70 -3.96 -2.83
C VAL A 64 8.33 -3.64 -4.27
N THR A 65 9.31 -3.40 -5.10
CA THR A 65 9.11 -3.21 -6.54
C THR A 65 9.19 -4.56 -7.23
N PHE A 66 8.28 -4.82 -8.15
CA PHE A 66 8.26 -6.10 -8.85
C PHE A 66 7.97 -5.97 -10.35
N SER A 67 8.57 -6.88 -11.10
CA SER A 67 8.28 -7.21 -12.48
C SER A 67 8.57 -8.71 -12.68
N TYR A 68 9.50 -9.10 -13.54
CA TYR A 68 10.09 -10.45 -13.55
C TYR A 68 11.00 -10.69 -12.34
N TYR A 69 11.69 -9.64 -11.89
CA TYR A 69 12.49 -9.59 -10.66
C TYR A 69 11.74 -8.83 -9.56
N THR A 70 12.17 -9.02 -8.32
CA THR A 70 11.64 -8.30 -7.15
C THR A 70 12.78 -7.79 -6.28
N GLU A 71 12.57 -6.62 -5.69
CA GLU A 71 13.54 -6.03 -4.76
C GLU A 71 12.86 -5.22 -3.66
N HIS A 72 13.52 -5.09 -2.51
CA HIS A 72 13.17 -4.09 -1.50
C HIS A 72 13.73 -2.74 -1.94
N SER A 73 12.90 -1.93 -2.61
CA SER A 73 13.28 -0.58 -3.01
C SER A 73 13.34 0.38 -1.83
N ILE A 74 12.49 0.16 -0.81
CA ILE A 74 12.47 0.92 0.45
C ILE A 74 12.10 -0.05 1.58
N LYS A 75 12.89 -0.07 2.66
CA LYS A 75 12.59 -0.82 3.87
C LYS A 75 11.79 0.02 4.87
N LEU A 76 11.16 -0.60 5.85
CA LEU A 76 10.34 0.10 6.86
C LEU A 76 11.14 1.04 7.77
N ASN A 77 12.45 0.87 7.85
CA ASN A 77 13.37 1.70 8.65
C ASN A 77 14.26 2.63 7.83
N ASP A 78 14.01 2.78 6.53
CA ASP A 78 14.81 3.67 5.69
C ASP A 78 14.37 5.14 5.83
N HIS A 79 13.05 5.39 5.96
CA HIS A 79 12.50 6.75 5.99
C HIS A 79 11.36 6.89 7.01
N PHE A 80 11.48 7.86 7.93
CA PHE A 80 10.53 8.11 9.00
C PHE A 80 9.75 9.43 8.84
N ASN A 81 9.80 10.04 7.67
CA ASN A 81 8.97 11.17 7.31
C ASN A 81 8.54 11.07 5.84
N LEU A 82 7.44 11.73 5.53
CA LEU A 82 6.79 11.62 4.22
C LEU A 82 7.66 12.20 3.08
N ASP A 83 8.39 13.28 3.35
CA ASP A 83 9.17 13.97 2.30
C ASP A 83 10.35 13.10 1.83
N ASP A 84 11.09 12.49 2.76
CA ASP A 84 12.20 11.59 2.44
C ASP A 84 11.69 10.31 1.77
N PHE A 85 10.56 9.75 2.27
CA PHE A 85 9.91 8.61 1.64
C PHE A 85 9.50 8.91 0.20
N ASN A 86 8.84 10.05 -0.04
CA ASN A 86 8.42 10.47 -1.38
C ASN A 86 9.60 10.66 -2.33
N GLN A 87 10.70 11.26 -1.86
CA GLN A 87 11.92 11.41 -2.65
C GLN A 87 12.56 10.05 -3.01
N ALA A 88 12.49 9.07 -2.11
CA ALA A 88 12.96 7.73 -2.38
C ALA A 88 12.06 7.02 -3.41
N VAL A 89 10.73 7.12 -3.28
CA VAL A 89 9.78 6.58 -4.27
C VAL A 89 10.01 7.16 -5.66
N ASP A 90 10.29 8.47 -5.77
CA ASP A 90 10.56 9.11 -7.06
C ASP A 90 11.80 8.53 -7.76
N LYS A 91 12.77 8.03 -7.01
CA LYS A 91 14.02 7.43 -7.55
C LYS A 91 13.86 5.97 -7.98
N ILE A 92 12.76 5.29 -7.66
CA ILE A 92 12.53 3.90 -8.05
C ILE A 92 12.40 3.83 -9.59
N PRO A 93 13.29 3.08 -10.27
CA PRO A 93 13.26 2.97 -11.73
C PRO A 93 12.16 2.02 -12.19
N LEU A 94 11.70 2.18 -13.43
CA LEU A 94 10.89 1.18 -14.10
C LEU A 94 11.77 -0.01 -14.50
N MET A 95 11.39 -1.22 -14.06
CA MET A 95 12.11 -2.45 -14.40
C MET A 95 11.76 -2.99 -15.80
N GLY A 96 10.50 -2.80 -16.23
CA GLY A 96 9.96 -3.42 -17.44
C GLY A 96 9.67 -4.92 -17.23
N HIS A 97 9.60 -5.70 -18.33
CA HIS A 97 9.31 -7.14 -18.34
C HIS A 97 7.87 -7.51 -17.93
N THR A 98 7.73 -8.71 -17.35
CA THR A 98 6.46 -9.36 -17.00
C THR A 98 6.01 -8.96 -15.58
N THR A 99 4.82 -9.45 -15.18
CA THR A 99 4.19 -9.16 -13.89
C THR A 99 4.25 -10.39 -12.99
N ARG A 100 5.06 -10.36 -11.92
CA ARG A 100 5.25 -11.47 -10.97
C ARG A 100 4.83 -11.06 -9.55
N ILE A 101 3.50 -11.00 -9.37
CA ILE A 101 2.87 -10.66 -8.07
C ILE A 101 3.27 -11.71 -7.00
N ASP A 102 3.34 -12.98 -7.39
CA ASP A 102 3.75 -14.07 -6.51
C ASP A 102 5.11 -13.83 -5.87
N LYS A 103 6.10 -13.40 -6.64
CA LYS A 103 7.46 -13.11 -6.12
C LYS A 103 7.45 -11.94 -5.14
N ALA A 104 6.68 -10.88 -5.45
CA ALA A 104 6.55 -9.74 -4.54
C ALA A 104 5.93 -10.14 -3.19
N LEU A 105 4.85 -10.93 -3.22
CA LEU A 105 4.22 -11.47 -2.02
C LEU A 105 5.18 -12.36 -1.23
N ARG A 106 5.97 -13.23 -1.90
CA ARG A 106 6.98 -14.07 -1.24
C ARG A 106 8.10 -13.28 -0.60
N LEU A 107 8.61 -12.24 -1.27
CA LEU A 107 9.63 -11.38 -0.70
C LEU A 107 9.09 -10.63 0.52
N THR A 108 7.88 -10.10 0.43
CA THR A 108 7.19 -9.44 1.54
C THR A 108 7.00 -10.37 2.72
N GLN A 109 6.54 -11.61 2.49
CA GLN A 109 6.35 -12.63 3.53
C GLN A 109 7.62 -12.95 4.28
N LYS A 110 8.74 -13.09 3.55
CA LYS A 110 10.00 -13.56 4.13
C LYS A 110 10.78 -12.46 4.81
N GLU A 111 10.71 -11.23 4.31
CA GLU A 111 11.71 -10.23 4.64
C GLU A 111 11.15 -8.87 5.07
N MET A 112 10.07 -8.35 4.43
CA MET A 112 9.67 -6.96 4.62
C MET A 112 9.38 -6.61 6.08
N PHE A 113 8.67 -7.48 6.79
CA PHE A 113 8.25 -7.24 8.18
C PHE A 113 9.20 -7.82 9.23
N THR A 114 10.43 -8.17 8.85
CA THR A 114 11.45 -8.58 9.81
C THR A 114 11.98 -7.40 10.61
N ALA A 115 12.50 -7.64 11.81
CA ALA A 115 13.12 -6.60 12.64
C ALA A 115 14.32 -5.95 11.91
N ALA A 116 15.08 -6.71 11.10
CA ALA A 116 16.20 -6.19 10.31
C ALA A 116 15.77 -5.14 9.28
N ASN A 117 14.54 -5.25 8.74
CA ASN A 117 13.96 -4.32 7.80
C ASN A 117 13.00 -3.30 8.46
N GLY A 118 13.02 -3.20 9.79
CA GLY A 118 12.25 -2.22 10.56
C GLY A 118 10.85 -2.63 10.94
N GLY A 119 10.47 -3.90 10.72
CA GLY A 119 9.19 -4.46 11.14
C GLY A 119 9.07 -4.48 12.66
N ARG A 120 7.94 -4.00 13.18
CA ARG A 120 7.67 -3.86 14.61
C ARG A 120 6.83 -5.03 15.12
N GLU A 121 7.17 -5.60 16.26
CA GLU A 121 6.36 -6.62 16.93
C GLU A 121 5.07 -6.01 17.50
N GLY A 122 3.97 -6.75 17.46
CA GLY A 122 2.67 -6.31 18.00
C GLY A 122 2.02 -5.16 17.23
N VAL A 123 2.57 -4.77 16.07
CA VAL A 123 2.02 -3.73 15.20
C VAL A 123 1.34 -4.39 14.00
N ASN A 124 0.17 -3.89 13.61
CA ASN A 124 -0.55 -4.40 12.45
C ASN A 124 0.26 -4.25 11.17
N LYS A 125 0.17 -5.28 10.32
CA LYS A 125 0.83 -5.34 9.03
C LYS A 125 -0.18 -5.24 7.91
N ILE A 126 0.07 -4.32 7.00
CA ILE A 126 -0.76 -4.09 5.83
C ILE A 126 0.09 -4.31 4.58
N VAL A 127 -0.42 -5.11 3.65
CA VAL A 127 0.17 -5.31 2.33
C VAL A 127 -0.78 -4.70 1.30
N ILE A 128 -0.30 -3.78 0.48
CA ILE A 128 -1.09 -3.13 -0.56
C ILE A 128 -0.46 -3.46 -1.92
N VAL A 129 -1.14 -4.26 -2.71
CA VAL A 129 -0.72 -4.62 -4.07
C VAL A 129 -1.23 -3.55 -5.03
N LEU A 130 -0.33 -2.93 -5.78
CA LEU A 130 -0.66 -1.98 -6.85
C LEU A 130 -0.26 -2.63 -8.19
N THR A 131 -1.18 -2.75 -9.14
CA THR A 131 -0.91 -3.39 -10.44
C THR A 131 -1.91 -2.94 -11.52
N ASP A 132 -1.44 -2.88 -12.77
CA ASP A 132 -2.26 -2.65 -13.97
C ASP A 132 -2.55 -3.94 -14.76
N GLY A 133 -2.04 -5.08 -14.28
CA GLY A 133 -2.07 -6.36 -14.98
C GLY A 133 -2.41 -7.55 -14.11
N SER A 134 -2.23 -8.71 -14.70
CA SER A 134 -2.42 -10.01 -14.06
C SER A 134 -1.08 -10.73 -13.93
N GLN A 135 -1.02 -11.68 -12.98
CA GLN A 135 0.12 -12.57 -12.81
C GLN A 135 0.52 -13.23 -14.13
N THR A 136 1.76 -13.05 -14.55
CA THR A 136 2.32 -13.80 -15.66
C THR A 136 2.61 -15.23 -15.21
N LYS A 137 2.08 -16.20 -15.96
CA LYS A 137 2.27 -17.63 -15.69
C LYS A 137 3.48 -18.14 -16.47
N ASP A 138 4.46 -18.66 -15.77
CA ASP A 138 5.62 -19.35 -16.29
C ASP A 138 5.97 -20.58 -15.44
N ASN A 139 7.06 -21.27 -15.75
CA ASN A 139 7.38 -22.57 -15.13
C ASN A 139 7.68 -22.49 -13.63
N ASP A 140 8.08 -21.32 -13.12
CA ASP A 140 8.41 -21.08 -11.72
C ASP A 140 7.38 -20.20 -11.00
N SER A 141 6.23 -19.91 -11.64
CA SER A 141 5.21 -19.07 -11.02
C SER A 141 4.38 -19.84 -9.99
N GLU A 142 4.18 -19.19 -8.84
CA GLU A 142 3.20 -19.62 -7.85
C GLU A 142 1.84 -18.92 -8.11
N ASP A 143 0.80 -19.46 -7.54
CA ASP A 143 -0.51 -18.82 -7.51
C ASP A 143 -0.48 -17.67 -6.47
N PRO A 144 -0.63 -16.39 -6.88
CA PRO A 144 -0.52 -15.27 -5.97
C PRO A 144 -1.59 -15.28 -4.86
N GLY A 145 -2.79 -15.82 -5.14
CA GLY A 145 -3.84 -16.00 -4.13
C GLY A 145 -3.43 -16.96 -3.01
N LYS A 146 -2.70 -18.05 -3.36
CA LYS A 146 -2.16 -18.98 -2.35
C LYS A 146 -1.07 -18.33 -1.51
N VAL A 147 -0.13 -17.61 -2.13
CA VAL A 147 0.92 -16.89 -1.40
C VAL A 147 0.32 -15.84 -0.47
N ALA A 148 -0.62 -15.05 -0.97
CA ALA A 148 -1.30 -14.04 -0.17
C ALA A 148 -2.12 -14.65 0.98
N LYS A 149 -2.70 -15.83 0.80
CA LYS A 149 -3.38 -16.57 1.89
C LYS A 149 -2.45 -16.90 3.05
N GLU A 150 -1.18 -17.18 2.78
CA GLU A 150 -0.21 -17.40 3.85
C GLU A 150 0.04 -16.12 4.64
N LEU A 151 0.15 -14.95 3.98
CA LEU A 151 0.25 -13.64 4.64
C LEU A 151 -0.98 -13.36 5.53
N ARG A 152 -2.18 -13.59 4.99
CA ARG A 152 -3.43 -13.43 5.77
C ARG A 152 -3.48 -14.38 6.98
N ASN A 153 -2.99 -15.60 6.84
CA ASN A 153 -2.90 -16.55 7.95
C ASN A 153 -1.90 -16.12 9.05
N MET A 154 -0.93 -15.24 8.70
CA MET A 154 -0.03 -14.58 9.65
C MET A 154 -0.70 -13.37 10.34
N GLY A 155 -1.97 -13.08 10.04
CA GLY A 155 -2.71 -11.94 10.57
C GLY A 155 -2.44 -10.62 9.81
N TYR A 156 -1.91 -10.67 8.58
CA TYR A 156 -1.68 -9.46 7.78
C TYR A 156 -2.93 -9.11 6.97
N THR A 157 -3.25 -7.84 6.93
CA THR A 157 -4.29 -7.31 6.04
C THR A 157 -3.72 -7.18 4.64
N VAL A 158 -4.39 -7.78 3.64
CA VAL A 158 -3.99 -7.67 2.23
C VAL A 158 -5.05 -6.91 1.47
N LEU A 159 -4.65 -5.79 0.88
CA LEU A 159 -5.45 -4.95 0.00
C LEU A 159 -4.89 -5.04 -1.42
N ALA A 160 -5.74 -4.88 -2.42
CA ALA A 160 -5.32 -4.82 -3.82
C ALA A 160 -5.98 -3.66 -4.55
N VAL A 161 -5.17 -2.94 -5.32
CA VAL A 161 -5.61 -1.84 -6.17
C VAL A 161 -5.24 -2.18 -7.61
N GLY A 162 -6.26 -2.42 -8.41
CA GLY A 162 -6.13 -2.72 -9.83
C GLY A 162 -6.47 -1.51 -10.70
N ILE A 163 -5.65 -1.21 -11.70
CA ILE A 163 -5.81 -0.03 -12.54
C ILE A 163 -5.89 -0.42 -14.01
N GLY A 164 -6.96 0.03 -14.68
CA GLY A 164 -7.13 -0.17 -16.10
C GLY A 164 -7.73 -1.53 -16.47
N LYS A 165 -7.60 -1.90 -17.75
CA LYS A 165 -8.30 -3.06 -18.35
C LYS A 165 -7.51 -4.37 -18.28
N GLY A 166 -6.23 -4.33 -17.93
CA GLY A 166 -5.35 -5.50 -17.84
C GLY A 166 -5.55 -6.33 -16.59
N VAL A 167 -6.27 -5.79 -15.62
CA VAL A 167 -6.47 -6.36 -14.29
C VAL A 167 -7.45 -7.53 -14.31
N ASN A 168 -7.13 -8.59 -13.60
CA ASN A 168 -8.03 -9.71 -13.34
C ASN A 168 -8.65 -9.56 -11.93
N SER A 169 -9.91 -9.12 -11.87
CA SER A 169 -10.62 -8.90 -10.60
C SER A 169 -10.76 -10.16 -9.75
N THR A 170 -10.89 -11.34 -10.38
CA THR A 170 -10.93 -12.62 -9.66
C THR A 170 -9.59 -12.90 -8.98
N GLU A 171 -8.47 -12.68 -9.68
CA GLU A 171 -7.13 -12.84 -9.10
C GLU A 171 -6.90 -11.87 -7.93
N LEU A 172 -7.32 -10.60 -8.05
CA LEU A 172 -7.24 -9.65 -6.95
C LEU A 172 -8.11 -10.07 -5.76
N ALA A 173 -9.31 -10.61 -6.00
CA ALA A 173 -10.17 -11.16 -4.96
C ALA A 173 -9.53 -12.36 -4.25
N ASP A 174 -8.86 -13.25 -4.99
CA ASP A 174 -8.12 -14.38 -4.41
C ASP A 174 -6.92 -13.90 -3.58
N ILE A 175 -6.21 -12.86 -4.04
CA ILE A 175 -5.10 -12.23 -3.31
C ILE A 175 -5.60 -11.61 -1.99
N THR A 176 -6.68 -10.86 -2.00
CA THR A 176 -7.21 -10.21 -0.80
C THR A 176 -7.98 -11.16 0.11
N GLY A 177 -8.61 -12.18 -0.45
CA GLY A 177 -9.52 -13.11 0.24
C GLY A 177 -10.87 -12.49 0.62
N ASP A 178 -11.10 -11.23 0.28
CA ASP A 178 -12.34 -10.49 0.50
C ASP A 178 -12.50 -9.43 -0.59
N ASN A 179 -13.62 -9.47 -1.32
CA ASN A 179 -13.93 -8.50 -2.37
C ASN A 179 -13.98 -7.05 -1.86
N ASN A 180 -14.29 -6.84 -0.58
CA ASN A 180 -14.29 -5.50 0.03
C ASN A 180 -12.88 -4.91 0.20
N ASN A 181 -11.84 -5.71 0.00
CA ASN A 181 -10.44 -5.33 0.03
C ASN A 181 -9.84 -5.14 -1.37
N VAL A 182 -10.67 -5.26 -2.42
CA VAL A 182 -10.29 -5.02 -3.81
C VAL A 182 -10.82 -3.65 -4.23
N TYR A 183 -9.91 -2.82 -4.69
CA TYR A 183 -10.21 -1.51 -5.25
C TYR A 183 -9.83 -1.50 -6.73
N SER A 184 -10.68 -0.93 -7.57
CA SER A 184 -10.42 -0.87 -9.00
C SER A 184 -10.78 0.50 -9.56
N ALA A 185 -9.97 0.98 -10.48
CA ALA A 185 -10.22 2.21 -11.21
C ALA A 185 -9.88 2.05 -12.69
N SER A 186 -10.53 2.83 -13.54
CA SER A 186 -10.24 2.82 -14.97
C SER A 186 -8.95 3.58 -15.30
N THR A 187 -8.59 4.55 -14.47
CA THR A 187 -7.42 5.42 -14.61
C THR A 187 -6.80 5.77 -13.26
N PHE A 188 -5.54 6.19 -13.27
CA PHE A 188 -4.87 6.68 -12.05
C PHE A 188 -5.52 7.96 -11.47
N ASP A 189 -6.12 8.81 -12.32
CA ASP A 189 -6.74 10.05 -11.87
C ASP A 189 -7.98 9.79 -10.99
N GLU A 190 -8.68 8.69 -11.21
CA GLU A 190 -9.80 8.26 -10.36
C GLU A 190 -9.33 7.84 -8.95
N LEU A 191 -8.11 7.32 -8.83
CA LEU A 191 -7.55 6.82 -7.58
C LEU A 191 -7.09 7.93 -6.61
N ILE A 192 -6.71 9.09 -7.14
CA ILE A 192 -6.20 10.21 -6.33
C ILE A 192 -7.35 11.00 -5.68
N THR A 193 -8.60 10.56 -5.85
CA THR A 193 -9.73 11.21 -5.17
C THR A 193 -9.66 11.00 -3.66
N THR A 194 -10.04 12.04 -2.90
CA THR A 194 -10.03 11.98 -1.43
C THR A 194 -10.88 10.82 -0.90
N GLU A 195 -12.02 10.55 -1.54
CA GLU A 195 -12.93 9.46 -1.15
C GLU A 195 -12.26 8.10 -1.28
N PHE A 196 -11.53 7.86 -2.38
CA PHE A 196 -10.83 6.60 -2.59
C PHE A 196 -9.71 6.39 -1.57
N LEU A 197 -8.85 7.41 -1.39
CA LEU A 197 -7.75 7.37 -0.42
C LEU A 197 -8.27 7.15 1.01
N ASP A 198 -9.39 7.80 1.38
CA ASP A 198 -10.02 7.63 2.68
C ASP A 198 -10.56 6.21 2.88
N ASN A 199 -11.14 5.58 1.84
CA ASN A 199 -11.66 4.22 1.93
C ASN A 199 -10.52 3.20 2.16
N VAL A 200 -9.41 3.30 1.41
CA VAL A 200 -8.25 2.44 1.59
C VAL A 200 -7.61 2.65 2.96
N ASN A 201 -7.42 3.91 3.37
CA ASN A 201 -6.87 4.26 4.68
C ASN A 201 -7.75 3.73 5.82
N LYS A 202 -9.06 4.00 5.78
CA LYS A 202 -10.00 3.55 6.80
C LYS A 202 -9.93 2.04 6.98
N LYS A 203 -9.93 1.27 5.89
CA LYS A 203 -9.87 -0.19 5.95
C LYS A 203 -8.57 -0.67 6.60
N GLY A 204 -7.44 -0.07 6.23
CA GLY A 204 -6.15 -0.40 6.84
C GLY A 204 -6.06 -0.02 8.32
N CYS A 205 -6.81 1.01 8.77
CA CYS A 205 -6.82 1.46 10.16
C CYS A 205 -7.85 0.73 11.03
N ASP A 206 -9.05 0.44 10.50
CA ASP A 206 -10.16 -0.17 11.26
C ASP A 206 -9.80 -1.58 11.74
N GLU A 207 -9.07 -2.36 10.96
CA GLU A 207 -8.62 -3.70 11.37
C GLU A 207 -7.61 -3.67 12.53
N GLY A 208 -7.02 -2.52 12.82
CA GLY A 208 -6.15 -2.29 13.98
C GLY A 208 -6.87 -2.02 15.30
N ILE A 209 -8.13 -1.61 15.26
CA ILE A 209 -8.85 -1.18 16.45
C ILE A 209 -9.57 -2.36 17.14
N TYR A 210 -9.90 -3.43 16.44
CA TYR A 210 -10.68 -4.55 17.01
C TYR A 210 -9.93 -5.38 18.05
N ILE A 211 -8.60 -5.31 18.12
CA ILE A 211 -7.83 -6.12 19.09
C ILE A 211 -7.82 -5.52 20.50
N TYR A 212 -8.09 -4.23 20.67
CA TYR A 212 -8.04 -3.58 21.99
C TYR A 212 -9.34 -3.65 22.80
N PHE A 213 -10.49 -3.99 22.20
CA PHE A 213 -11.76 -4.03 22.93
C PHE A 213 -12.07 -5.37 23.63
N PHE A 214 -11.35 -6.44 23.36
CA PHE A 214 -11.61 -7.74 24.00
C PHE A 214 -10.79 -8.03 25.27
N VAL A 215 -9.84 -7.18 25.65
CA VAL A 215 -8.98 -7.44 26.84
C VAL A 215 -9.46 -6.72 28.10
N THR A 216 -10.47 -5.86 28.06
CA THR A 216 -10.89 -5.05 29.22
C THR A 216 -12.24 -5.42 29.86
N PHE A 217 -12.82 -6.60 29.57
CA PHE A 217 -14.08 -7.04 30.21
C PHE A 217 -13.99 -8.41 30.88
N GLU A 218 -12.89 -8.71 31.55
CA GLU A 218 -12.91 -9.74 32.61
C GLU A 218 -12.08 -9.22 33.79
N TYR A 219 -12.76 -8.54 34.72
CA TYR A 219 -12.50 -8.51 36.19
C TYR A 219 -13.34 -7.37 36.80
N VAL A 220 -14.59 -7.67 37.13
CA VAL A 220 -15.28 -7.20 38.35
C VAL A 220 -16.19 -8.33 38.84
#